data_3aca794db474e327448ad462a6c41926
#
_entry.id   3aca794db474e327448ad462a6c41926
#
_cell.length_a   1.000
_cell.length_b   1.000
_cell.length_c   1.000
_cell.angle_alpha   90.00
_cell.angle_beta   90.00
_cell.angle_gamma   90.00
#
_symmetry.space_group_name_H-M   'P 1'
#
loop_
_entity.id
_entity.type
_entity.pdbx_description
1 polymer ?
#
loop_
_entity_poly.entity_id
_entity_poly.type
_entity_poly.pdbx_seq_one_letter_code
_entity_poly.pdbx_strand_id
1 'polypeptide(L)'
;MRGEVVEVGLFDSLRRRGKSGRKAGTLRKASSGDNKHLEDWAAARHGVEAYVEPRTTVTDTTVVLIAHDGEWTRRRIESLDAAQQFGRKHSIPVYEVSKVGYPKRMREYTERQKRARG
;
A
#
# COMPACT_ATOMS: atom_id res chain seq x y z
N MET A 1 12.98 -10.40 6.21
CA MET A 1 12.29 -10.39 6.26
C MET A 1 11.96 -10.13 5.81
N ARG A 2 12.12 -10.24 5.55
CA ARG A 2 11.43 -10.22 5.33
C ARG A 2 11.20 -9.71 4.47
N GLY A 3 11.29 -10.09 4.30
CA GLY A 3 10.82 -9.65 3.88
C GLY A 3 10.47 -9.74 3.15
N GLU A 4 10.53 -10.03 3.22
CA GLU A 4 9.83 -10.19 3.03
C GLU A 4 9.15 -10.57 2.71
N VAL A 5 9.47 -10.88 2.63
CA VAL A 5 8.59 -11.29 2.80
C VAL A 5 7.99 -11.90 2.94
N VAL A 6 8.36 -12.24 2.96
CA VAL A 6 7.56 -12.75 3.46
C VAL A 6 7.13 -13.38 3.85
N GLU A 7 7.52 -13.76 4.09
CA GLU A 7 6.89 -14.25 4.82
C GLU A 7 6.45 -14.58 5.45
N VAL A 8 6.82 -14.92 5.51
CA VAL A 8 6.17 -15.20 6.41
C VAL A 8 5.79 -15.54 6.90
N GLY A 9 6.19 -15.86 6.96
CA GLY A 9 5.66 -15.98 7.80
C GLY A 9 5.25 -16.49 7.98
N LEU A 10 5.74 -16.81 7.98
CA LEU A 10 5.10 -17.10 8.55
C LEU A 10 4.71 -17.20 8.95
N PHE A 11 5.00 -17.42 9.04
CA PHE A 11 4.18 -17.44 9.81
C PHE A 11 3.71 -17.34 10.29
N ASP A 12 4.14 -17.44 10.23
CA ASP A 12 3.35 -17.30 10.93
C ASP A 12 2.66 -17.62 11.17
N SER A 13 2.93 -17.94 11.01
CA SER A 13 2.07 -18.14 11.48
C SER A 13 1.54 -18.62 11.78
N LEU A 14 1.87 -18.93 11.73
CA LEU A 14 1.14 -19.13 12.21
C LEU A 14 0.73 -19.24 12.77
N ARG A 15 0.90 -19.25 12.96
CA ARG A 15 0.26 -19.20 13.63
C ARG A 15 -0.52 -19.31 13.96
N ARG A 16 -0.54 -19.45 14.01
CA ARG A 16 -1.47 -19.48 14.42
C ARG A 16 -2.31 -19.75 14.51
N ARG A 17 -2.39 -19.99 14.49
CA ARG A 17 -3.38 -20.27 14.53
C ARG A 17 -4.24 -20.41 14.52
N GLY A 18 -4.15 -20.44 14.43
CA GLY A 18 -5.01 -20.57 14.34
C GLY A 18 -5.77 -20.58 14.18
N LYS A 19 -5.92 -20.47 14.21
CA LYS A 19 -6.82 -20.48 13.91
C LYS A 19 -7.41 -20.47 13.41
N SER A 20 -7.25 -20.58 13.14
CA SER A 20 -7.80 -20.54 12.41
C SER A 20 -8.32 -20.42 11.87
N GLY A 21 -8.05 -20.33 12.00
CA GLY A 21 -8.77 -20.13 11.21
C GLY A 21 -9.08 -19.43 10.09
N ARG A 22 -8.39 -18.93 9.66
CA ARG A 22 -8.54 -18.25 8.61
C ARG A 22 -8.69 -19.03 7.50
N LYS A 23 -9.48 -18.83 6.72
CA LYS A 23 -9.54 -19.53 5.64
C LYS A 23 -8.64 -19.11 4.69
N ALA A 24 -8.08 -19.95 4.05
CA ALA A 24 -7.17 -19.68 3.04
C ALA A 24 -7.79 -18.75 2.08
N GLY A 25 -7.14 -17.87 1.59
CA GLY A 25 -7.64 -16.98 0.59
C GLY A 25 -8.38 -15.83 1.13
N THR A 26 -8.72 -15.91 2.35
CA THR A 26 -9.33 -14.80 2.80
C THR A 26 -8.39 -13.82 3.18
N LEU A 27 -7.63 -14.14 3.31
CA LEU A 27 -6.91 -13.36 3.63
C LEU A 27 -6.22 -12.43 3.36
N ARG A 28 -5.98 -12.08 2.85
CA ARG A 28 -5.27 -11.08 2.42
C ARG A 28 -5.65 -9.80 2.98
N LYS A 29 -6.04 -9.56 4.14
CA LYS A 29 -6.24 -8.29 4.77
C LYS A 29 -4.93 -7.57 4.97
N ALA A 30 -4.99 -6.26 4.99
CA ALA A 30 -3.82 -5.45 5.30
C ALA A 30 -3.31 -5.81 6.68
N SER A 31 -2.02 -5.94 6.81
CA SER A 31 -1.39 -6.28 8.07
C SER A 31 -1.02 -5.02 8.83
N SER A 32 -0.66 -5.20 10.11
CA SER A 32 -0.15 -4.07 10.88
C SER A 32 1.17 -3.59 10.29
N GLY A 33 1.94 -4.50 9.67
CA GLY A 33 3.16 -4.11 8.99
C GLY A 33 2.89 -3.23 7.79
N ASP A 34 1.80 -3.49 7.04
CA ASP A 34 1.41 -2.65 5.92
C ASP A 34 1.04 -1.26 6.42
N ASN A 35 0.25 -1.17 7.48
CA ASN A 35 -0.17 0.11 8.04
C ASN A 35 1.03 0.90 8.55
N LYS A 36 1.93 0.24 9.26
CA LYS A 36 3.10 0.92 9.78
C LYS A 36 3.99 1.43 8.67
N HIS A 37 4.17 0.64 7.61
CA HIS A 37 4.94 1.08 6.46
C HIS A 37 4.37 2.36 5.86
N LEU A 38 3.05 2.40 5.68
CA LEU A 38 2.40 3.56 5.09
C LEU A 38 2.58 4.80 5.97
N GLU A 39 2.42 4.64 7.28
CA GLU A 39 2.58 5.76 8.20
C GLU A 39 4.00 6.29 8.21
N ASP A 40 4.97 5.40 8.29
CA ASP A 40 6.38 5.79 8.34
C ASP A 40 6.81 6.45 7.03
N TRP A 41 6.37 5.87 5.92
CA TRP A 41 6.70 6.39 4.60
C TRP A 41 6.16 7.80 4.42
N ALA A 42 4.90 8.00 4.80
CA ALA A 42 4.26 9.31 4.66
C ALA A 42 4.91 10.35 5.59
N ALA A 43 5.28 9.93 6.80
CA ALA A 43 5.88 10.85 7.76
C ALA A 43 7.23 11.35 7.30
N ALA A 44 7.93 10.59 6.49
CA ALA A 44 9.28 10.94 6.04
C ALA A 44 9.28 11.79 4.76
N ARG A 45 8.11 12.07 4.19
CA ARG A 45 8.04 12.75 2.89
C ARG A 45 7.05 13.90 2.90
N HIS A 46 7.09 14.73 1.83
CA HIS A 46 6.21 15.88 1.71
C HIS A 46 5.26 15.72 0.53
N GLY A 47 4.11 16.39 0.62
CA GLY A 47 3.18 16.47 -0.49
C GLY A 47 2.66 15.12 -0.91
N VAL A 48 2.46 14.23 0.07
CA VAL A 48 2.02 12.88 -0.21
C VAL A 48 0.54 12.87 -0.55
N GLU A 49 0.18 12.14 -1.60
CA GLU A 49 -1.21 11.89 -1.96
C GLU A 49 -1.41 10.38 -2.03
N ALA A 50 -2.62 9.94 -1.70
CA ALA A 50 -2.95 8.52 -1.71
C ALA A 50 -3.87 8.20 -2.87
N TYR A 51 -3.54 7.13 -3.61
CA TYR A 51 -4.33 6.68 -4.76
C TYR A 51 -4.75 5.24 -4.50
N VAL A 52 -6.05 5.03 -4.35
CA VAL A 52 -6.60 3.71 -4.03
C VAL A 52 -6.85 2.93 -5.30
N GLU A 53 -6.30 1.73 -5.36
CA GLU A 53 -6.49 0.81 -6.46
C GLU A 53 -7.55 -0.20 -6.04
N PRO A 54 -8.64 -0.35 -6.79
CA PRO A 54 -9.73 -1.19 -6.34
C PRO A 54 -9.35 -2.67 -6.38
N ARG A 55 -9.99 -3.45 -5.52
CA ARG A 55 -9.76 -4.88 -5.55
C ARG A 55 -10.34 -5.45 -6.84
N THR A 56 -9.75 -6.55 -7.28
CA THR A 56 -10.24 -7.28 -8.44
C THR A 56 -10.51 -8.71 -8.00
N THR A 57 -10.82 -9.60 -8.95
CA THR A 57 -11.03 -11.00 -8.62
C THR A 57 -9.74 -11.67 -8.13
N VAL A 58 -8.58 -11.11 -8.46
CA VAL A 58 -7.30 -11.71 -8.10
C VAL A 58 -6.42 -10.84 -7.21
N THR A 59 -6.80 -9.60 -6.97
CA THR A 59 -5.98 -8.71 -6.14
C THR A 59 -6.83 -8.03 -5.08
N ASP A 60 -6.19 -7.74 -3.95
CA ASP A 60 -6.84 -6.99 -2.86
C ASP A 60 -6.81 -5.51 -3.15
N THR A 61 -7.54 -4.75 -2.35
CA THR A 61 -7.46 -3.30 -2.41
C THR A 61 -6.06 -2.87 -1.98
N THR A 62 -5.46 -1.98 -2.74
CA THR A 62 -4.16 -1.44 -2.40
C THR A 62 -4.21 0.07 -2.41
N VAL A 63 -3.25 0.68 -1.77
CA VAL A 63 -3.10 2.13 -1.83
C VAL A 63 -1.66 2.44 -2.24
N VAL A 64 -1.53 3.39 -3.16
CA VAL A 64 -0.24 3.90 -3.58
C VAL A 64 -0.08 5.27 -2.96
N LEU A 65 0.96 5.49 -2.17
CA LEU A 65 1.28 6.82 -1.68
C LEU A 65 2.33 7.41 -2.60
N ILE A 66 2.10 8.64 -3.03
CA ILE A 66 2.98 9.30 -3.99
C ILE A 66 3.40 10.65 -3.43
N ALA A 67 4.70 10.84 -3.28
CA ALA A 67 5.26 12.07 -2.73
C ALA A 67 5.35 13.16 -3.80
N HIS A 68 5.71 14.36 -3.39
CA HIS A 68 5.73 15.52 -4.28
C HIS A 68 6.64 15.35 -5.49
N ASP A 69 7.70 14.56 -5.36
CA ASP A 69 8.65 14.33 -6.46
C ASP A 69 8.29 13.13 -7.32
N GLY A 70 7.19 12.45 -6.99
CA GLY A 70 6.76 11.27 -7.75
C GLY A 70 7.20 9.94 -7.16
N GLU A 71 8.04 9.98 -6.14
CA GLU A 71 8.43 8.75 -5.43
C GLU A 71 7.18 8.09 -4.86
N TRP A 72 7.11 6.77 -4.91
CA TRP A 72 5.87 6.09 -4.50
C TRP A 72 6.14 4.75 -3.84
N THR A 73 5.14 4.31 -3.06
CA THR A 73 5.13 2.99 -2.46
C THR A 73 3.71 2.44 -2.55
N ARG A 74 3.56 1.13 -2.55
CA ARG A 74 2.26 0.47 -2.63
C ARG A 74 2.14 -0.57 -1.54
N ARG A 75 1.00 -0.59 -0.86
CA ARG A 75 0.71 -1.61 0.16
C ARG A 75 -0.77 -1.94 0.14
N ARG A 76 -1.11 -3.12 0.64
CA ARG A 76 -2.51 -3.49 0.81
C ARG A 76 -3.15 -2.63 1.87
N ILE A 77 -4.44 -2.35 1.67
CA ILE A 77 -5.24 -1.66 2.66
C ILE A 77 -6.60 -2.34 2.66
N GLU A 78 -7.29 -2.32 3.78
CA GLU A 78 -8.51 -3.11 3.90
C GLU A 78 -9.61 -2.70 2.94
N SER A 79 -9.77 -1.41 2.72
CA SER A 79 -10.88 -0.91 1.91
C SER A 79 -10.64 0.55 1.55
N LEU A 80 -11.47 1.06 0.67
CA LEU A 80 -11.49 2.49 0.38
C LEU A 80 -11.76 3.30 1.64
N ASP A 81 -12.70 2.82 2.48
CA ASP A 81 -12.99 3.52 3.74
C ASP A 81 -11.76 3.59 4.62
N ALA A 82 -11.01 2.50 4.73
CA ALA A 82 -9.80 2.49 5.53
C ALA A 82 -8.77 3.47 4.97
N ALA A 83 -8.68 3.57 3.65
CA ALA A 83 -7.76 4.52 3.02
C ALA A 83 -8.19 5.96 3.31
N GLN A 84 -9.49 6.23 3.30
CA GLN A 84 -9.99 7.57 3.60
C GLN A 84 -9.75 7.94 5.06
N GLN A 85 -9.89 6.98 5.97
CA GLN A 85 -9.57 7.20 7.38
C GLN A 85 -8.09 7.50 7.57
N PHE A 86 -7.23 6.75 6.87
CA PHE A 86 -5.81 6.98 6.89
C PHE A 86 -5.50 8.40 6.41
N GLY A 87 -6.13 8.81 5.32
CA GLY A 87 -5.94 10.15 4.78
C GLY A 87 -6.34 11.24 5.75
N ARG A 88 -7.47 11.05 6.42
CA ARG A 88 -7.92 12.04 7.41
C ARG A 88 -6.97 12.11 8.60
N LYS A 89 -6.52 10.95 9.07
CA LYS A 89 -5.63 10.89 10.21
C LYS A 89 -4.29 11.58 9.93
N HIS A 90 -3.80 11.45 8.71
CA HIS A 90 -2.47 11.96 8.36
C HIS A 90 -2.51 13.19 7.47
N SER A 91 -3.69 13.77 7.26
CA SER A 91 -3.87 14.96 6.42
C SER A 91 -3.37 14.74 5.00
N ILE A 92 -3.73 13.60 4.43
CA ILE A 92 -3.33 13.20 3.10
C ILE A 92 -4.58 13.10 2.22
N PRO A 93 -4.63 13.77 1.07
CA PRO A 93 -5.77 13.63 0.17
C PRO A 93 -5.80 12.23 -0.43
N VAL A 94 -7.00 11.70 -0.60
CA VAL A 94 -7.20 10.33 -1.08
C VAL A 94 -8.01 10.37 -2.36
N TYR A 95 -7.50 9.71 -3.39
CA TYR A 95 -8.15 9.62 -4.69
C TYR A 95 -8.36 8.16 -5.08
N GLU A 96 -9.30 7.91 -5.96
CA GLU A 96 -9.51 6.57 -6.51
C GLU A 96 -8.90 6.54 -7.91
N VAL A 97 -7.99 5.61 -8.14
CA VAL A 97 -7.31 5.49 -9.42
C VAL A 97 -8.30 5.31 -10.57
N SER A 98 -9.39 4.56 -10.32
CA SER A 98 -10.40 4.31 -11.36
C SER A 98 -11.06 5.59 -11.84
N LYS A 99 -10.99 6.66 -11.05
CA LYS A 99 -11.63 7.93 -11.43
C LYS A 99 -10.65 8.94 -11.97
N VAL A 100 -9.46 9.00 -11.42
CA VAL A 100 -8.51 10.06 -11.78
C VAL A 100 -7.22 9.58 -12.40
N GLY A 101 -6.96 8.27 -12.35
CA GLY A 101 -5.70 7.72 -12.84
C GLY A 101 -4.54 8.05 -11.92
N TYR A 102 -3.34 7.73 -12.36
CA TYR A 102 -2.12 8.06 -11.60
C TYR A 102 -1.59 9.41 -12.00
N PRO A 103 -0.96 10.14 -11.09
CA PRO A 103 -0.40 11.44 -11.44
C PRO A 103 0.83 11.27 -12.34
N LYS A 104 1.02 12.24 -13.21
CA LYS A 104 2.11 12.24 -14.17
C LYS A 104 3.48 12.12 -13.48
N ARG A 105 3.63 12.77 -12.34
CA ARG A 105 4.91 12.77 -11.64
C ARG A 105 5.36 11.38 -11.20
N MET A 106 4.41 10.47 -10.96
CA MET A 106 4.75 9.10 -10.62
C MET A 106 5.47 8.42 -11.79
N ARG A 107 4.95 8.59 -13.00
CA ARG A 107 5.56 8.01 -14.18
C ARG A 107 6.92 8.65 -14.45
N GLU A 108 7.01 9.96 -14.29
CA GLU A 108 8.26 10.67 -14.50
C GLU A 108 9.34 10.22 -13.53
N TYR A 109 8.95 9.98 -12.28
CA TYR A 109 9.87 9.48 -11.29
C TYR A 109 10.41 8.11 -11.70
N THR A 110 9.50 7.22 -12.10
CA THR A 110 9.88 5.87 -12.51
C THR A 110 10.84 5.91 -13.70
N GLU A 111 10.60 6.80 -14.66
CA GLU A 111 11.47 6.93 -15.81
C GLU A 111 12.84 7.45 -15.42
N ARG A 112 12.90 8.42 -14.50
CA ARG A 112 14.18 8.91 -14.01
C ARG A 112 14.97 7.80 -13.32
N GLN A 113 14.28 6.96 -12.54
CA GLN A 113 14.94 5.84 -11.87
C GLN A 113 15.49 4.83 -12.85
N LYS A 114 14.75 4.56 -13.91
CA LYS A 114 15.24 3.64 -14.96
C LYS A 114 16.48 4.20 -15.63
N ARG A 115 16.49 5.46 -15.98
CA ARG A 115 17.65 6.08 -16.62
C ARG A 115 18.85 6.07 -15.70
N ALA A 116 18.64 6.31 -14.42
CA ALA A 116 19.73 6.34 -13.46
C ALA A 116 20.38 4.97 -13.30
N ARG A 117 19.59 3.90 -13.45
CA ARG A 117 20.10 2.56 -13.31
C ARG A 117 20.71 2.01 -14.60
N GLY A 118 20.26 2.53 -15.67
CA GLY A 118 20.60 2.00 -16.96
C GLY A 118 21.68 2.63 -17.62
#